data_90368ecaa29458ddad98e68e8f191132
#
_entry.id   90368ecaa29458ddad98e68e8f191132
#
_cell.length_a   1.000
_cell.length_b   1.000
_cell.length_c   1.000
_cell.angle_alpha   90.00
_cell.angle_beta   90.00
_cell.angle_gamma   90.00
#
_symmetry.space_group_name_H-M   'P 1'
#
loop_
_entity.id
_entity.type
_entity.pdbx_description
1 polymer ?
#
loop_
_entity_poly.entity_id
_entity_poly.type
_entity_poly.pdbx_seq_one_letter_code
_entity_poly.pdbx_strand_id
1 'polypeptide(L)'
;MLDSIVENIKILCDNKVDNLAALNCLQANLAYIFSIKDIKFKSIQNVVTAKPLAYYCLNFVPSGGVKNKLEDEIKNNIVLPVAGEFIKQYNDKRLEELECKQIMDLQGISDKVEMRRKKQEQESEYKKVKDNPLKITFANATQASIYNTLKIIKDMGYGSSMIYNPEFALFYEDAIVNRDKTKKEFLDMLYNLYDGEYQSTNTVSTAREDIDNIPAIVIFLSDYRLYSENEKLAQTFKGYMARGMARRSFVYFRNDINYYSDDFEYPTFEQKQKASDILKGQSRKIKDIFDRLEVHTVYNFSPDANRRINQYKKEVNKKIREFYKYTNKLSIENEILKLNLEHSTWKIIKLAVLYHILDSEAYSDIIEVGSFNKAIQFFNKTHNCLDLLLKDRSITDYDKLYNHLISNINHWVSKMELRGQNIVPARDFKMWFDDAMLNISEQAESKGFAVVSRSTGLRNQGMEVALFDPSVYRFDSKIVDNVEKGQLIKIDNSDIEVSVI
;
A
#
# COMPACT_ATOMS: atom_id res chain seq x y z
N MET A 1 -18.33 -15.27 5.35
CA MET A 1 -18.67 -14.58 4.07
C MET A 1 -17.42 -14.06 3.37
N LEU A 2 -16.62 -13.17 3.97
CA LEU A 2 -15.45 -12.57 3.31
C LEU A 2 -14.44 -13.59 2.77
N ASP A 3 -14.08 -14.61 3.56
CA ASP A 3 -13.13 -15.65 3.13
C ASP A 3 -13.61 -16.38 1.88
N SER A 4 -14.92 -16.71 1.82
CA SER A 4 -15.51 -17.34 0.64
C SER A 4 -15.46 -16.43 -0.59
N ILE A 5 -15.65 -15.11 -0.43
CA ILE A 5 -15.54 -14.16 -1.54
C ILE A 5 -14.08 -14.10 -2.02
N VAL A 6 -13.13 -13.98 -1.11
CA VAL A 6 -11.68 -13.91 -1.40
C VAL A 6 -11.22 -15.14 -2.18
N GLU A 7 -11.56 -16.34 -1.72
CA GLU A 7 -11.20 -17.60 -2.40
C GLU A 7 -11.74 -17.66 -3.83
N ASN A 8 -12.99 -17.24 -4.04
CA ASN A 8 -13.58 -17.27 -5.38
C ASN A 8 -13.03 -16.16 -6.29
N ILE A 9 -12.73 -14.97 -5.77
CA ILE A 9 -12.02 -13.92 -6.53
C ILE A 9 -10.63 -14.42 -6.94
N LYS A 10 -9.90 -15.07 -6.04
CA LYS A 10 -8.60 -15.66 -6.34
C LYS A 10 -8.66 -16.65 -7.50
N ILE A 11 -9.66 -17.54 -7.52
CA ILE A 11 -9.90 -18.49 -8.62
C ILE A 11 -10.10 -17.72 -9.94
N LEU A 12 -10.94 -16.66 -9.95
CA LEU A 12 -11.16 -15.84 -11.14
C LEU A 12 -9.90 -15.10 -11.58
N CYS A 13 -9.01 -14.80 -10.64
CA CYS A 13 -7.69 -14.21 -10.88
C CYS A 13 -6.60 -15.23 -11.18
N ASP A 14 -6.96 -16.42 -11.67
CA ASP A 14 -6.02 -17.50 -12.05
C ASP A 14 -5.11 -17.97 -10.90
N ASN A 15 -5.56 -17.90 -9.66
CA ASN A 15 -4.80 -18.14 -8.42
C ASN A 15 -3.54 -17.23 -8.24
N LYS A 16 -3.39 -16.20 -9.06
CA LYS A 16 -2.24 -15.28 -9.04
C LYS A 16 -2.35 -14.14 -8.05
N VAL A 17 -3.26 -14.22 -7.11
CA VAL A 17 -3.47 -13.21 -6.06
C VAL A 17 -3.41 -13.88 -4.70
N ASP A 18 -2.67 -13.29 -3.78
CA ASP A 18 -2.67 -13.73 -2.38
C ASP A 18 -3.98 -13.38 -1.69
N ASN A 19 -4.43 -14.24 -0.77
CA ASN A 19 -5.68 -14.06 -0.04
C ASN A 19 -5.72 -12.73 0.73
N LEU A 20 -4.60 -12.31 1.35
CA LEU A 20 -4.56 -11.07 2.10
C LEU A 20 -4.60 -9.84 1.18
N ALA A 21 -3.95 -9.90 -0.01
CA ALA A 21 -4.03 -8.85 -1.02
C ALA A 21 -5.47 -8.69 -1.53
N ALA A 22 -6.12 -9.81 -1.88
CA ALA A 22 -7.51 -9.81 -2.33
C ALA A 22 -8.46 -9.30 -1.24
N LEU A 23 -8.26 -9.72 0.01
CA LEU A 23 -9.06 -9.28 1.15
C LEU A 23 -8.89 -7.77 1.40
N ASN A 24 -7.67 -7.24 1.30
CA ASN A 24 -7.40 -5.81 1.47
C ASN A 24 -8.11 -4.96 0.41
N CYS A 25 -8.06 -5.37 -0.88
CA CYS A 25 -8.81 -4.72 -1.95
C CYS A 25 -10.33 -4.85 -1.79
N LEU A 26 -10.82 -6.05 -1.43
CA LEU A 26 -12.24 -6.28 -1.21
C LEU A 26 -12.79 -5.40 -0.09
N GLN A 27 -12.08 -5.28 1.03
CA GLN A 27 -12.48 -4.42 2.15
C GLN A 27 -12.54 -2.95 1.75
N ALA A 28 -11.60 -2.47 0.93
CA ALA A 28 -11.64 -1.11 0.42
C ALA A 28 -12.89 -0.90 -0.46
N ASN A 29 -13.19 -1.81 -1.36
CA ASN A 29 -14.40 -1.73 -2.20
C ASN A 29 -15.70 -1.80 -1.37
N LEU A 30 -15.76 -2.66 -0.35
CA LEU A 30 -16.91 -2.73 0.56
C LEU A 30 -17.04 -1.47 1.42
N ALA A 31 -15.93 -0.92 1.91
CA ALA A 31 -15.94 0.37 2.61
C ALA A 31 -16.47 1.48 1.70
N TYR A 32 -16.12 1.48 0.42
CA TYR A 32 -16.67 2.40 -0.58
C TYR A 32 -18.19 2.23 -0.74
N ILE A 33 -18.66 1.01 -0.98
CA ILE A 33 -20.08 0.68 -1.14
C ILE A 33 -20.88 1.23 0.05
N PHE A 34 -20.48 0.92 1.27
CA PHE A 34 -21.25 1.36 2.44
C PHE A 34 -21.09 2.84 2.75
N SER A 35 -19.91 3.43 2.49
CA SER A 35 -19.70 4.86 2.72
C SER A 35 -20.47 5.76 1.73
N ILE A 36 -20.91 5.26 0.58
CA ILE A 36 -21.81 5.99 -0.35
C ILE A 36 -23.09 6.44 0.40
N LYS A 37 -23.57 5.63 1.34
CA LYS A 37 -24.74 5.98 2.17
C LYS A 37 -24.43 6.92 3.34
N ASP A 38 -23.28 7.59 3.32
CA ASP A 38 -22.83 8.52 4.37
C ASP A 38 -22.79 7.88 5.78
N ILE A 39 -22.26 6.67 5.84
CA ILE A 39 -22.11 5.92 7.10
C ILE A 39 -21.04 6.57 7.97
N LYS A 40 -21.41 6.87 9.21
CA LYS A 40 -20.55 7.48 10.23
C LYS A 40 -20.50 6.63 11.49
N PHE A 41 -19.56 6.93 12.38
CA PHE A 41 -19.48 6.25 13.67
C PHE A 41 -19.03 7.19 14.80
N LYS A 42 -19.40 6.81 16.02
CA LYS A 42 -18.92 7.39 17.27
C LYS A 42 -18.27 6.31 18.13
N SER A 43 -17.19 6.64 18.78
CA SER A 43 -16.47 5.77 19.70
C SER A 43 -15.96 6.58 20.88
N ILE A 44 -15.35 5.95 21.85
CA ILE A 44 -14.71 6.66 22.98
C ILE A 44 -13.64 7.69 22.53
N GLN A 45 -13.19 7.62 21.28
CA GLN A 45 -12.21 8.58 20.73
C GLN A 45 -12.86 9.82 20.09
N ASN A 46 -14.11 9.72 19.69
CA ASN A 46 -14.85 10.76 18.98
C ASN A 46 -16.32 10.84 19.44
N VAL A 47 -16.50 11.01 20.75
CA VAL A 47 -17.84 11.00 21.38
C VAL A 47 -18.73 12.12 20.86
N VAL A 48 -18.15 13.31 20.60
CA VAL A 48 -18.90 14.50 20.21
C VAL A 48 -19.23 14.46 18.71
N THR A 49 -18.23 14.25 17.86
CA THR A 49 -18.38 14.36 16.42
C THR A 49 -18.30 12.99 15.76
N ALA A 50 -19.34 12.59 15.03
CA ALA A 50 -19.30 11.39 14.24
C ALA A 50 -18.26 11.52 13.10
N LYS A 51 -17.48 10.46 12.85
CA LYS A 51 -16.45 10.43 11.80
C LYS A 51 -16.86 9.47 10.67
N PRO A 52 -16.49 9.76 9.42
CA PRO A 52 -16.87 8.95 8.28
C PRO A 52 -16.04 7.66 8.20
N LEU A 53 -16.63 6.66 7.53
CA LEU A 53 -15.93 5.45 7.14
C LEU A 53 -14.93 5.77 6.02
N ALA A 54 -13.66 5.46 6.23
CA ALA A 54 -12.59 5.60 5.24
C ALA A 54 -11.67 4.39 5.27
N TYR A 55 -11.09 4.06 4.13
CA TYR A 55 -10.19 2.93 3.99
C TYR A 55 -9.11 3.20 2.94
N TYR A 56 -7.84 2.99 3.28
CA TYR A 56 -6.71 3.09 2.35
C TYR A 56 -6.04 1.73 2.21
N CYS A 57 -6.11 1.17 1.02
CA CYS A 57 -5.46 -0.06 0.61
C CYS A 57 -4.19 0.27 -0.17
N LEU A 58 -3.06 -0.27 0.25
CA LEU A 58 -1.79 -0.18 -0.46
C LEU A 58 -1.21 -1.59 -0.60
N ASN A 59 -1.31 -2.15 -1.79
CA ASN A 59 -0.85 -3.50 -2.09
C ASN A 59 0.36 -3.47 -3.01
N PHE A 60 1.43 -4.13 -2.58
CA PHE A 60 2.59 -4.42 -3.41
C PHE A 60 2.43 -5.81 -4.01
N VAL A 61 2.30 -5.86 -5.33
CA VAL A 61 2.05 -7.08 -6.10
C VAL A 61 3.08 -7.17 -7.22
N PRO A 62 3.72 -8.33 -7.46
CA PRO A 62 4.74 -8.47 -8.49
C PRO A 62 4.27 -8.00 -9.88
N SER A 63 5.19 -7.53 -10.71
CA SER A 63 4.95 -7.30 -12.14
C SER A 63 4.48 -8.59 -12.81
N GLY A 64 3.44 -8.50 -13.65
CA GLY A 64 2.78 -9.67 -14.23
C GLY A 64 1.71 -10.28 -13.32
N GLY A 65 1.59 -9.82 -12.08
CA GLY A 65 0.42 -10.07 -11.24
C GLY A 65 -0.84 -9.44 -11.84
N VAL A 66 -1.96 -10.02 -11.50
CA VAL A 66 -3.27 -9.65 -12.06
C VAL A 66 -3.87 -8.40 -11.39
N LYS A 67 -3.07 -7.32 -11.21
CA LYS A 67 -3.50 -6.10 -10.51
C LYS A 67 -4.84 -5.56 -11.02
N ASN A 68 -4.92 -5.31 -12.32
CA ASN A 68 -6.15 -4.80 -12.94
C ASN A 68 -7.28 -5.83 -12.87
N LYS A 69 -6.97 -7.11 -13.10
CA LYS A 69 -7.97 -8.19 -13.06
C LYS A 69 -8.58 -8.33 -11.66
N LEU A 70 -7.79 -8.19 -10.60
CA LEU A 70 -8.30 -8.24 -9.23
C LEU A 70 -9.38 -7.19 -8.98
N GLU A 71 -9.12 -5.94 -9.37
CA GLU A 71 -10.09 -4.87 -9.20
C GLU A 71 -11.31 -5.05 -10.11
N ASP A 72 -11.10 -5.49 -11.36
CA ASP A 72 -12.20 -5.74 -12.30
C ASP A 72 -13.11 -6.87 -11.80
N GLU A 73 -12.56 -7.95 -11.26
CA GLU A 73 -13.35 -9.06 -10.70
C GLU A 73 -14.13 -8.61 -9.45
N ILE A 74 -13.53 -7.81 -8.56
CA ILE A 74 -14.25 -7.27 -7.40
C ILE A 74 -15.35 -6.30 -7.87
N LYS A 75 -15.04 -5.41 -8.79
CA LYS A 75 -15.98 -4.44 -9.32
C LYS A 75 -17.19 -5.11 -10.00
N ASN A 76 -16.92 -6.08 -10.89
CA ASN A 76 -17.98 -6.71 -11.69
C ASN A 76 -18.81 -7.69 -10.87
N ASN A 77 -18.23 -8.39 -9.89
CA ASN A 77 -18.95 -9.39 -9.11
C ASN A 77 -19.51 -8.88 -7.78
N ILE A 78 -19.00 -7.75 -7.25
CA ILE A 78 -19.43 -7.22 -5.95
C ILE A 78 -19.94 -5.78 -6.06
N VAL A 79 -19.14 -4.83 -6.55
CA VAL A 79 -19.49 -3.41 -6.50
C VAL A 79 -20.71 -3.10 -7.35
N LEU A 80 -20.68 -3.47 -8.63
CA LEU A 80 -21.77 -3.20 -9.56
C LEU A 80 -23.08 -3.92 -9.21
N PRO A 81 -23.07 -5.23 -8.84
CA PRO A 81 -24.29 -5.91 -8.42
C PRO A 81 -24.91 -5.35 -7.14
N VAL A 82 -24.08 -4.83 -6.22
CA VAL A 82 -24.57 -4.32 -4.91
C VAL A 82 -25.04 -2.87 -5.01
N ALA A 83 -24.20 -1.99 -5.50
CA ALA A 83 -24.43 -0.55 -5.44
C ALA A 83 -24.75 0.11 -6.80
N GLY A 84 -24.60 -0.61 -7.91
CA GLY A 84 -24.72 -0.04 -9.25
C GLY A 84 -26.10 0.56 -9.54
N GLU A 85 -27.16 -0.11 -9.11
CA GLU A 85 -28.53 0.39 -9.27
C GLU A 85 -28.79 1.66 -8.44
N PHE A 86 -28.38 1.64 -7.17
CA PHE A 86 -28.46 2.79 -6.27
C PHE A 86 -27.71 4.00 -6.85
N ILE A 87 -26.49 3.79 -7.31
CA ILE A 87 -25.68 4.84 -7.96
C ILE A 87 -26.37 5.39 -9.19
N LYS A 88 -26.96 4.52 -10.02
CA LYS A 88 -27.69 4.92 -11.22
C LYS A 88 -28.91 5.78 -10.87
N GLN A 89 -29.73 5.32 -9.94
CA GLN A 89 -30.94 6.06 -9.50
C GLN A 89 -30.59 7.44 -8.94
N TYR A 90 -29.52 7.55 -8.15
CA TYR A 90 -29.06 8.85 -7.64
C TYR A 90 -28.55 9.75 -8.75
N ASN A 91 -27.82 9.22 -9.73
CA ASN A 91 -27.36 10.00 -10.87
C ASN A 91 -28.52 10.48 -11.71
N ASP A 92 -29.48 9.60 -11.99
CA ASP A 92 -30.68 9.96 -12.78
C ASP A 92 -31.49 11.06 -12.06
N LYS A 93 -31.75 10.93 -10.77
CA LYS A 93 -32.41 11.96 -9.96
C LYS A 93 -31.67 13.31 -10.01
N ARG A 94 -30.34 13.28 -9.88
CA ARG A 94 -29.53 14.51 -9.95
C ARG A 94 -29.56 15.14 -11.32
N LEU A 95 -29.55 14.33 -12.39
CA LEU A 95 -29.70 14.83 -13.76
C LEU A 95 -31.04 15.53 -13.94
N GLU A 96 -32.15 14.96 -13.46
CA GLU A 96 -33.48 15.58 -13.48
C GLU A 96 -33.50 16.90 -12.69
N GLU A 97 -32.91 16.96 -11.50
CA GLU A 97 -32.75 18.18 -10.69
C GLU A 97 -31.98 19.27 -11.45
N LEU A 98 -30.89 18.90 -12.13
CA LEU A 98 -30.08 19.83 -12.91
C LEU A 98 -30.85 20.35 -14.14
N GLU A 99 -31.62 19.50 -14.81
CA GLU A 99 -32.48 19.91 -15.93
C GLU A 99 -33.55 20.86 -15.45
N CYS A 100 -34.24 20.59 -14.34
CA CYS A 100 -35.21 21.49 -13.75
C CYS A 100 -34.59 22.84 -13.36
N LYS A 101 -33.42 22.82 -12.72
CA LYS A 101 -32.69 24.04 -12.36
C LYS A 101 -32.29 24.83 -13.60
N GLN A 102 -31.82 24.17 -14.65
CA GLN A 102 -31.48 24.83 -15.92
C GLN A 102 -32.65 25.59 -16.50
N ILE A 103 -33.81 24.96 -16.50
CA ILE A 103 -35.07 25.61 -16.99
C ILE A 103 -35.38 26.86 -16.16
N MET A 104 -35.31 26.76 -14.81
CA MET A 104 -35.60 27.88 -13.92
C MET A 104 -34.59 29.02 -14.04
N ASP A 105 -33.31 28.70 -14.08
CA ASP A 105 -32.22 29.70 -14.13
C ASP A 105 -32.18 30.47 -15.47
N LEU A 106 -32.67 29.86 -16.56
CA LEU A 106 -32.73 30.50 -17.88
C LEU A 106 -33.99 31.33 -18.12
N GLN A 107 -35.07 31.10 -17.38
CA GLN A 107 -36.33 31.79 -17.56
C GLN A 107 -36.31 33.30 -17.24
N GLY A 108 -35.32 33.81 -16.51
CA GLY A 108 -35.23 35.22 -16.13
C GLY A 108 -34.13 36.02 -16.84
N ILE A 109 -33.38 35.42 -17.76
CA ILE A 109 -32.19 36.04 -18.33
C ILE A 109 -32.51 36.65 -19.70
N SER A 110 -32.46 37.97 -19.80
CA SER A 110 -32.62 38.71 -21.05
C SER A 110 -31.29 38.93 -21.82
N ASP A 111 -30.13 38.83 -21.13
CA ASP A 111 -28.81 38.97 -21.75
C ASP A 111 -28.36 37.67 -22.40
N LYS A 112 -28.14 37.73 -23.71
CA LYS A 112 -27.69 36.56 -24.50
C LYS A 112 -26.29 36.05 -24.12
N VAL A 113 -25.41 36.91 -23.66
CA VAL A 113 -24.02 36.52 -23.28
C VAL A 113 -24.05 35.77 -21.94
N GLU A 114 -24.76 36.32 -20.97
CA GLU A 114 -24.95 35.69 -19.66
C GLU A 114 -25.71 34.36 -19.78
N MET A 115 -26.75 34.29 -20.62
CA MET A 115 -27.47 33.06 -20.92
C MET A 115 -26.56 31.97 -21.48
N ARG A 116 -25.68 32.31 -22.45
CA ARG A 116 -24.71 31.36 -23.02
C ARG A 116 -23.72 30.86 -21.99
N ARG A 117 -23.16 31.74 -21.14
CA ARG A 117 -22.24 31.37 -20.08
C ARG A 117 -22.88 30.40 -19.08
N LYS A 118 -24.06 30.73 -18.57
CA LYS A 118 -24.78 29.85 -17.62
C LYS A 118 -25.14 28.50 -18.24
N LYS A 119 -25.55 28.50 -19.52
CA LYS A 119 -25.83 27.26 -20.24
C LYS A 119 -24.57 26.37 -20.36
N GLN A 120 -23.41 26.94 -20.66
CA GLN A 120 -22.14 26.19 -20.73
C GLN A 120 -21.69 25.65 -19.36
N GLU A 121 -21.88 26.43 -18.30
CA GLU A 121 -21.57 26.00 -16.92
C GLU A 121 -22.45 24.80 -16.52
N GLN A 122 -23.75 24.87 -16.79
CA GLN A 122 -24.72 23.80 -16.50
C GLN A 122 -24.52 22.57 -17.37
N GLU A 123 -24.18 22.71 -18.65
CA GLU A 123 -23.83 21.57 -19.52
C GLU A 123 -22.57 20.85 -19.03
N SER A 124 -21.59 21.62 -18.52
CA SER A 124 -20.38 21.02 -17.90
C SER A 124 -20.71 20.25 -16.63
N GLU A 125 -21.59 20.78 -15.76
CA GLU A 125 -22.05 20.11 -14.57
C GLU A 125 -22.85 18.83 -14.87
N TYR A 126 -23.80 18.95 -15.81
CA TYR A 126 -24.60 17.83 -16.31
C TYR A 126 -23.71 16.69 -16.85
N LYS A 127 -22.70 17.02 -17.65
CA LYS A 127 -21.76 16.05 -18.19
C LYS A 127 -20.99 15.33 -17.09
N LYS A 128 -20.54 16.05 -16.05
CA LYS A 128 -19.82 15.45 -14.92
C LYS A 128 -20.66 14.44 -14.15
N VAL A 129 -21.93 14.74 -13.91
CA VAL A 129 -22.87 13.82 -13.26
C VAL A 129 -23.17 12.62 -14.16
N LYS A 130 -23.37 12.85 -15.46
CA LYS A 130 -23.61 11.80 -16.44
C LYS A 130 -22.44 10.83 -16.59
N ASP A 131 -21.19 11.35 -16.55
CA ASP A 131 -19.96 10.55 -16.68
C ASP A 131 -19.64 9.79 -15.39
N ASN A 132 -20.51 9.79 -14.39
CA ASN A 132 -20.41 9.07 -13.13
C ASN A 132 -19.21 9.49 -12.25
N PRO A 133 -19.37 10.49 -11.38
CA PRO A 133 -18.29 11.07 -10.58
C PRO A 133 -17.80 10.19 -9.44
N LEU A 134 -18.34 8.99 -9.25
CA LEU A 134 -18.07 8.15 -8.09
C LEU A 134 -16.67 7.51 -8.10
N LYS A 135 -16.04 7.41 -9.27
CA LYS A 135 -14.69 6.83 -9.39
C LYS A 135 -13.76 7.81 -10.09
N ILE A 136 -12.71 8.22 -9.40
CA ILE A 136 -11.65 9.07 -9.96
C ILE A 136 -10.45 8.17 -10.31
N THR A 137 -10.08 8.15 -11.58
CA THR A 137 -8.81 7.56 -12.02
C THR A 137 -7.77 8.66 -12.21
N PHE A 138 -6.54 8.42 -11.73
CA PHE A 138 -5.57 9.46 -11.46
C PHE A 138 -4.64 9.88 -12.58
N ALA A 139 -4.77 9.40 -13.76
CA ALA A 139 -3.79 9.70 -14.78
C ALA A 139 -3.46 11.20 -14.92
N ASN A 140 -4.43 12.11 -14.65
CA ASN A 140 -4.23 13.56 -14.77
C ASN A 140 -5.10 14.41 -13.82
N ALA A 141 -5.38 13.95 -12.60
CA ALA A 141 -6.23 14.70 -11.69
C ALA A 141 -5.49 15.90 -11.06
N THR A 142 -6.04 17.09 -11.23
CA THR A 142 -5.60 18.29 -10.51
C THR A 142 -6.35 18.44 -9.19
N GLN A 143 -5.78 19.15 -8.23
CA GLN A 143 -6.47 19.48 -6.99
C GLN A 143 -7.84 20.13 -7.24
N ALA A 144 -7.94 20.99 -8.25
CA ALA A 144 -9.20 21.63 -8.66
C ALA A 144 -10.23 20.62 -9.17
N SER A 145 -9.81 19.64 -9.98
CA SER A 145 -10.68 18.59 -10.49
C SER A 145 -11.24 17.73 -9.36
N ILE A 146 -10.39 17.37 -8.39
CA ILE A 146 -10.82 16.57 -7.25
C ILE A 146 -11.79 17.33 -6.37
N TYR A 147 -11.48 18.60 -6.05
CA TYR A 147 -12.41 19.46 -5.32
C TYR A 147 -13.78 19.52 -5.96
N ASN A 148 -13.84 19.78 -7.27
CA ASN A 148 -15.11 19.83 -8.00
C ASN A 148 -15.86 18.50 -7.94
N THR A 149 -15.14 17.36 -8.03
CA THR A 149 -15.77 16.04 -7.93
C THR A 149 -16.30 15.78 -6.52
N LEU A 150 -15.54 16.11 -5.47
CA LEU A 150 -16.00 15.98 -4.10
C LEU A 150 -17.20 16.87 -3.79
N LYS A 151 -17.23 18.09 -4.34
CA LYS A 151 -18.38 18.99 -4.24
C LYS A 151 -19.62 18.38 -4.89
N ILE A 152 -19.49 17.84 -6.10
CA ILE A 152 -20.60 17.16 -6.78
C ILE A 152 -21.09 15.97 -5.96
N ILE A 153 -20.18 15.13 -5.44
CA ILE A 153 -20.53 13.99 -4.58
C ILE A 153 -21.31 14.45 -3.36
N LYS A 154 -20.86 15.53 -2.69
CA LYS A 154 -21.56 16.14 -1.55
C LYS A 154 -22.95 16.61 -1.94
N ASP A 155 -23.05 17.37 -3.04
CA ASP A 155 -24.32 17.92 -3.54
C ASP A 155 -25.31 16.84 -3.97
N MET A 156 -24.81 15.69 -4.43
CA MET A 156 -25.61 14.51 -4.76
C MET A 156 -26.05 13.71 -3.52
N GLY A 157 -25.57 14.05 -2.33
CA GLY A 157 -25.84 13.33 -1.09
C GLY A 157 -25.06 12.04 -0.92
N TYR A 158 -23.98 11.83 -1.69
CA TYR A 158 -23.06 10.72 -1.45
C TYR A 158 -22.11 11.03 -0.29
N GLY A 159 -21.72 9.99 0.44
CA GLY A 159 -20.80 10.12 1.57
C GLY A 159 -19.34 9.86 1.24
N SER A 160 -18.97 9.46 0.03
CA SER A 160 -17.61 9.02 -0.29
C SER A 160 -17.29 9.04 -1.79
N SER A 161 -15.99 9.08 -2.09
CA SER A 161 -15.45 8.82 -3.41
C SER A 161 -14.45 7.66 -3.38
N MET A 162 -14.19 7.02 -4.52
CA MET A 162 -13.17 6.00 -4.65
C MET A 162 -12.04 6.46 -5.56
N ILE A 163 -10.83 6.24 -5.09
CA ILE A 163 -9.57 6.58 -5.74
C ILE A 163 -8.83 5.28 -6.05
N TYR A 164 -8.66 4.97 -7.33
CA TYR A 164 -8.00 3.76 -7.77
C TYR A 164 -6.82 4.05 -8.69
N ASN A 165 -5.65 3.54 -8.33
CA ASN A 165 -4.48 3.60 -9.20
C ASN A 165 -3.75 2.23 -9.22
N PRO A 166 -3.79 1.50 -10.34
CA PRO A 166 -3.14 0.19 -10.48
C PRO A 166 -1.63 0.27 -10.72
N GLU A 167 -1.11 1.45 -11.07
CA GLU A 167 0.30 1.69 -11.38
C GLU A 167 0.87 2.78 -10.45
N PHE A 168 0.64 2.61 -9.14
CA PHE A 168 1.01 3.63 -8.16
C PHE A 168 2.50 3.94 -8.13
N ALA A 169 3.37 2.96 -8.41
CA ALA A 169 4.82 3.20 -8.47
C ALA A 169 5.19 4.24 -9.55
N LEU A 170 4.64 4.11 -10.77
CA LEU A 170 4.85 5.09 -11.85
C LEU A 170 4.29 6.46 -11.49
N PHE A 171 3.08 6.48 -10.93
CA PHE A 171 2.45 7.72 -10.51
C PHE A 171 3.30 8.45 -9.45
N TYR A 172 3.84 7.70 -8.48
CA TYR A 172 4.68 8.24 -7.41
C TYR A 172 6.02 8.73 -7.95
N GLU A 173 6.65 7.96 -8.84
CA GLU A 173 7.90 8.34 -9.51
C GLU A 173 7.74 9.67 -10.28
N ASP A 174 6.68 9.81 -11.06
CA ASP A 174 6.38 11.04 -11.77
C ASP A 174 6.20 12.24 -10.82
N ALA A 175 5.46 12.04 -9.73
CA ALA A 175 5.21 13.09 -8.75
C ALA A 175 6.48 13.60 -8.08
N ILE A 176 7.41 12.71 -7.78
CA ILE A 176 8.56 13.00 -6.89
C ILE A 176 9.85 13.13 -7.68
N VAL A 177 10.16 12.18 -8.57
CA VAL A 177 11.42 12.19 -9.33
C VAL A 177 11.32 13.16 -10.51
N ASN A 178 10.24 13.05 -11.28
CA ASN A 178 9.97 13.92 -12.44
C ASN A 178 9.41 15.29 -12.02
N ARG A 179 9.15 15.49 -10.71
CA ARG A 179 8.67 16.73 -10.11
C ARG A 179 7.36 17.24 -10.69
N ASP A 180 6.45 16.34 -11.04
CA ASP A 180 5.10 16.71 -11.44
C ASP A 180 4.35 17.32 -10.24
N LYS A 181 4.24 18.64 -10.26
CA LYS A 181 3.62 19.41 -9.18
C LYS A 181 2.18 19.01 -8.92
N THR A 182 1.43 18.71 -9.97
CA THR A 182 0.02 18.31 -9.88
C THR A 182 -0.16 16.99 -9.16
N LYS A 183 0.66 15.99 -9.50
CA LYS A 183 0.64 14.67 -8.85
C LYS A 183 1.10 14.76 -7.40
N LYS A 184 2.08 15.61 -7.11
CA LYS A 184 2.56 15.84 -5.75
C LYS A 184 1.48 16.49 -4.87
N GLU A 185 0.84 17.57 -5.34
CA GLU A 185 -0.26 18.22 -4.62
C GLU A 185 -1.40 17.26 -4.34
N PHE A 186 -1.67 16.34 -5.29
CA PHE A 186 -2.63 15.28 -5.09
C PHE A 186 -2.22 14.31 -3.96
N LEU A 187 -0.96 13.84 -3.93
CA LEU A 187 -0.47 12.96 -2.84
C LEU A 187 -0.59 13.64 -1.48
N ASP A 188 -0.29 14.93 -1.39
CA ASP A 188 -0.39 15.69 -0.14
C ASP A 188 -1.86 15.83 0.32
N MET A 189 -2.81 15.94 -0.61
CA MET A 189 -4.24 16.04 -0.31
C MET A 189 -4.81 14.74 0.29
N LEU A 190 -4.28 13.57 -0.05
CA LEU A 190 -4.77 12.28 0.46
C LEU A 190 -4.73 12.19 1.98
N TYR A 191 -3.82 12.92 2.63
CA TYR A 191 -3.76 12.91 4.09
C TYR A 191 -5.05 13.47 4.74
N ASN A 192 -5.64 14.49 4.14
CA ASN A 192 -6.85 15.12 4.65
C ASN A 192 -8.10 14.33 4.26
N LEU A 193 -8.13 13.76 3.06
CA LEU A 193 -9.26 12.98 2.56
C LEU A 193 -9.54 11.70 3.36
N TYR A 194 -8.57 11.16 4.08
CA TYR A 194 -8.78 10.03 4.99
C TYR A 194 -9.72 10.37 6.15
N ASP A 195 -9.69 11.61 6.60
CA ASP A 195 -10.52 12.11 7.69
C ASP A 195 -11.79 12.80 7.16
N GLY A 196 -11.95 12.84 5.84
CA GLY A 196 -13.09 13.45 5.17
C GLY A 196 -13.00 14.98 5.14
N GLU A 197 -11.80 15.53 5.27
CA GLU A 197 -11.58 16.97 5.33
C GLU A 197 -10.90 17.44 4.05
N TYR A 198 -11.44 18.48 3.43
CA TYR A 198 -10.79 19.23 2.37
C TYR A 198 -10.79 20.70 2.76
N GLN A 199 -9.63 21.23 3.06
CA GLN A 199 -9.48 22.65 3.36
C GLN A 199 -9.28 23.43 2.06
N SER A 200 -10.09 24.47 1.88
CA SER A 200 -9.97 25.38 0.76
C SER A 200 -8.67 26.16 0.84
N THR A 201 -7.95 26.24 -0.26
CA THR A 201 -6.90 27.26 -0.41
C THR A 201 -7.55 28.51 -0.98
N ASN A 202 -7.74 29.53 -0.16
CA ASN A 202 -8.18 30.83 -0.62
C ASN A 202 -7.05 31.52 -1.38
N THR A 203 -7.06 31.43 -2.70
CA THR A 203 -6.28 32.29 -3.58
C THR A 203 -7.17 33.44 -4.06
N VAL A 204 -6.57 34.59 -4.35
CA VAL A 204 -7.28 35.82 -4.80
C VAL A 204 -8.22 35.56 -5.99
N SER A 205 -8.01 34.48 -6.73
CA SER A 205 -8.78 34.13 -7.95
C SER A 205 -9.84 33.04 -7.75
N THR A 206 -9.84 32.30 -6.63
CA THR A 206 -10.78 31.18 -6.43
C THR A 206 -11.12 31.02 -4.96
N ALA A 207 -12.27 31.57 -4.56
CA ALA A 207 -12.89 31.20 -3.28
C ALA A 207 -13.47 29.78 -3.40
N ARG A 208 -12.99 28.86 -2.59
CA ARG A 208 -13.54 27.48 -2.49
C ARG A 208 -14.06 27.27 -1.08
N GLU A 209 -15.22 26.66 -0.98
CA GLU A 209 -15.77 26.26 0.31
C GLU A 209 -15.04 25.03 0.84
N ASP A 210 -14.95 24.89 2.16
CA ASP A 210 -14.46 23.68 2.80
C ASP A 210 -15.43 22.52 2.57
N ILE A 211 -14.90 21.34 2.31
CA ILE A 211 -15.69 20.12 2.19
C ILE A 211 -15.35 19.23 3.38
N ASP A 212 -16.36 18.98 4.22
CA ASP A 212 -16.23 18.15 5.40
C ASP A 212 -17.02 16.85 5.25
N ASN A 213 -16.53 15.80 5.91
CA ASN A 213 -17.18 14.50 6.02
C ASN A 213 -17.36 13.72 4.69
N ILE A 214 -16.60 14.06 3.66
CA ILE A 214 -16.53 13.30 2.41
C ILE A 214 -15.16 12.61 2.31
N PRO A 215 -15.00 11.40 2.86
CA PRO A 215 -13.73 10.68 2.79
C PRO A 215 -13.49 10.13 1.38
N ALA A 216 -12.23 9.94 1.05
CA ALA A 216 -11.87 9.09 -0.06
C ALA A 216 -11.58 7.67 0.43
N ILE A 217 -12.00 6.69 -0.35
CA ILE A 217 -11.51 5.32 -0.26
C ILE A 217 -10.40 5.18 -1.29
N VAL A 218 -9.23 4.70 -0.87
CA VAL A 218 -8.04 4.64 -1.73
C VAL A 218 -7.64 3.19 -1.97
N ILE A 219 -7.42 2.83 -3.22
CA ILE A 219 -6.84 1.56 -3.64
C ILE A 219 -5.63 1.84 -4.52
N PHE A 220 -4.45 1.63 -3.97
CA PHE A 220 -3.19 1.72 -4.69
C PHE A 220 -2.59 0.34 -4.85
N LEU A 221 -2.40 -0.06 -6.10
CA LEU A 221 -1.68 -1.27 -6.44
C LEU A 221 -0.33 -0.86 -7.03
N SER A 222 0.73 -1.40 -6.46
CA SER A 222 2.10 -1.07 -6.82
C SER A 222 2.86 -2.34 -7.15
N ASP A 223 3.88 -2.23 -7.98
CA ASP A 223 4.94 -3.22 -8.06
C ASP A 223 6.05 -2.92 -7.03
N TYR A 224 7.10 -3.74 -7.03
CA TYR A 224 8.20 -3.63 -6.07
C TYR A 224 9.22 -2.54 -6.39
N ARG A 225 9.06 -1.79 -7.50
CA ARG A 225 9.99 -0.72 -7.90
C ARG A 225 10.18 0.35 -6.85
N LEU A 226 9.16 0.62 -6.03
CA LEU A 226 9.28 1.57 -4.91
C LEU A 226 10.28 1.15 -3.84
N TYR A 227 10.76 -0.09 -3.88
CA TYR A 227 11.68 -0.64 -2.87
C TYR A 227 12.95 -1.24 -3.46
N SER A 228 12.96 -1.72 -4.72
CA SER A 228 14.01 -2.60 -5.22
C SER A 228 14.95 -1.99 -6.26
N GLU A 229 14.51 -1.03 -7.06
CA GLU A 229 15.25 -0.67 -8.28
C GLU A 229 15.98 0.67 -8.19
N ASN A 230 15.54 1.58 -7.34
CA ASN A 230 16.10 2.92 -7.22
C ASN A 230 16.16 3.32 -5.75
N GLU A 231 17.36 3.31 -5.18
CA GLU A 231 17.57 3.67 -3.76
C GLU A 231 17.00 5.06 -3.43
N LYS A 232 17.18 6.04 -4.30
CA LYS A 232 16.62 7.38 -4.11
C LYS A 232 15.10 7.37 -4.10
N LEU A 233 14.46 6.60 -5.00
CA LEU A 233 13.02 6.44 -5.04
C LEU A 233 12.51 5.76 -3.78
N ALA A 234 13.16 4.68 -3.35
CA ALA A 234 12.83 3.94 -2.14
C ALA A 234 12.95 4.81 -0.88
N GLN A 235 14.04 5.55 -0.71
CA GLN A 235 14.22 6.47 0.42
C GLN A 235 13.17 7.58 0.44
N THR A 236 12.85 8.14 -0.72
CA THR A 236 11.81 9.17 -0.83
C THR A 236 10.43 8.59 -0.49
N PHE A 237 10.15 7.35 -0.92
CA PHE A 237 8.91 6.67 -0.59
C PHE A 237 8.80 6.34 0.90
N LYS A 238 9.87 5.88 1.55
CA LYS A 238 9.91 5.75 3.01
C LYS A 238 9.59 7.09 3.70
N GLY A 239 10.15 8.19 3.20
CA GLY A 239 9.82 9.54 3.65
C GLY A 239 8.33 9.88 3.50
N TYR A 240 7.69 9.47 2.41
CA TYR A 240 6.25 9.65 2.18
C TYR A 240 5.42 8.81 3.15
N MET A 241 5.80 7.55 3.37
CA MET A 241 5.16 6.68 4.36
C MET A 241 5.25 7.28 5.77
N ALA A 242 6.43 7.79 6.16
CA ALA A 242 6.66 8.42 7.46
C ALA A 242 5.86 9.71 7.65
N ARG A 243 5.59 10.48 6.60
CA ARG A 243 4.79 11.73 6.70
C ARG A 243 3.32 11.48 6.99
N GLY A 244 2.79 10.29 6.74
CA GLY A 244 1.40 10.02 7.10
C GLY A 244 0.70 8.92 6.34
N MET A 245 1.25 8.39 5.26
CA MET A 245 0.59 7.32 4.51
C MET A 245 0.54 6.01 5.31
N ALA A 246 1.61 5.65 6.03
CA ALA A 246 1.65 4.45 6.86
C ALA A 246 0.57 4.43 7.95
N ARG A 247 0.27 5.56 8.56
CA ARG A 247 -0.76 5.65 9.61
C ARG A 247 -2.18 5.53 9.09
N ARG A 248 -2.40 5.67 7.77
CA ARG A 248 -3.72 5.62 7.13
C ARG A 248 -3.97 4.34 6.36
N SER A 249 -2.92 3.70 5.84
CA SER A 249 -3.03 2.56 4.94
C SER A 249 -2.95 1.22 5.66
N PHE A 250 -3.71 0.26 5.15
CA PHE A 250 -3.46 -1.16 5.33
C PHE A 250 -2.52 -1.61 4.21
N VAL A 251 -1.36 -2.11 4.58
CA VAL A 251 -0.30 -2.44 3.62
C VAL A 251 -0.23 -3.94 3.44
N TYR A 252 -0.25 -4.39 2.19
CA TYR A 252 0.09 -5.75 1.83
C TYR A 252 1.43 -5.79 1.12
N PHE A 253 2.26 -6.72 1.53
CA PHE A 253 3.52 -7.06 0.89
C PHE A 253 3.87 -8.52 1.15
N ARG A 254 4.43 -9.17 0.13
CA ARG A 254 4.97 -10.51 0.24
C ARG A 254 6.06 -10.72 -0.82
N ASN A 255 7.20 -11.27 -0.43
CA ASN A 255 8.38 -11.43 -1.28
C ASN A 255 8.61 -12.87 -1.78
N ASP A 256 7.85 -13.84 -1.26
CA ASP A 256 8.03 -15.26 -1.51
C ASP A 256 7.07 -15.86 -2.56
N ILE A 257 6.35 -15.02 -3.32
CA ILE A 257 5.38 -15.49 -4.30
C ILE A 257 6.06 -15.72 -5.65
N ASN A 258 6.08 -16.98 -6.09
CA ASN A 258 6.49 -17.37 -7.42
C ASN A 258 5.30 -17.92 -8.24
N TYR A 259 4.73 -17.06 -9.10
CA TYR A 259 3.62 -17.44 -9.99
C TYR A 259 4.08 -18.21 -11.26
N TYR A 260 5.36 -18.42 -11.40
CA TYR A 260 5.98 -19.05 -12.57
C TYR A 260 6.63 -20.38 -12.23
N SER A 261 6.34 -20.96 -11.04
CA SER A 261 6.81 -22.30 -10.70
C SER A 261 6.08 -23.36 -11.53
N ASP A 262 6.76 -24.44 -11.87
CA ASP A 262 6.18 -25.56 -12.61
C ASP A 262 5.01 -26.21 -11.85
N ASP A 263 4.97 -26.09 -10.53
CA ASP A 263 3.89 -26.59 -9.65
C ASP A 263 2.69 -25.63 -9.56
N PHE A 264 2.67 -24.52 -10.32
CA PHE A 264 1.59 -23.55 -10.23
C PHE A 264 0.34 -24.07 -10.99
N GLU A 265 -0.74 -24.32 -10.26
CA GLU A 265 -1.98 -24.81 -10.80
C GLU A 265 -2.93 -23.68 -11.23
N TYR A 266 -3.26 -23.67 -12.52
CA TYR A 266 -4.29 -22.78 -13.07
C TYR A 266 -5.69 -23.39 -12.86
N PRO A 267 -6.68 -22.59 -12.44
CA PRO A 267 -8.04 -23.08 -12.29
C PRO A 267 -8.67 -23.45 -13.65
N THR A 268 -9.45 -24.53 -13.66
CA THR A 268 -10.21 -24.96 -14.84
C THR A 268 -11.36 -24.01 -15.14
N PHE A 269 -11.95 -24.16 -16.34
CA PHE A 269 -13.13 -23.37 -16.72
C PHE A 269 -14.31 -23.64 -15.76
N GLU A 270 -14.54 -24.90 -15.39
CA GLU A 270 -15.60 -25.30 -14.45
C GLU A 270 -15.39 -24.69 -13.06
N GLN A 271 -14.15 -24.64 -12.58
CA GLN A 271 -13.82 -23.99 -11.30
C GLN A 271 -14.13 -22.49 -11.35
N LYS A 272 -13.78 -21.80 -12.44
CA LYS A 272 -14.08 -20.37 -12.62
C LYS A 272 -15.60 -20.13 -12.72
N GLN A 273 -16.33 -20.98 -13.45
CA GLN A 273 -17.79 -20.88 -13.53
C GLN A 273 -18.44 -21.03 -12.16
N LYS A 274 -18.05 -22.07 -11.41
CA LYS A 274 -18.51 -22.27 -10.04
C LYS A 274 -18.19 -21.11 -9.11
N ALA A 275 -16.97 -20.55 -9.21
CA ALA A 275 -16.56 -19.39 -8.44
C ALA A 275 -17.45 -18.17 -8.74
N SER A 276 -17.73 -17.90 -10.02
CA SER A 276 -18.63 -16.83 -10.44
C SER A 276 -20.04 -17.00 -9.87
N ASP A 277 -20.59 -18.22 -9.88
CA ASP A 277 -21.93 -18.46 -9.35
C ASP A 277 -22.01 -18.32 -7.83
N ILE A 278 -20.95 -18.71 -7.11
CA ILE A 278 -20.83 -18.46 -5.66
C ILE A 278 -20.79 -16.95 -5.40
N LEU A 279 -20.00 -16.19 -6.15
CA LEU A 279 -19.89 -14.74 -6.00
C LEU A 279 -21.22 -14.03 -6.26
N LYS A 280 -22.02 -14.47 -7.23
CA LYS A 280 -23.39 -13.97 -7.44
C LYS A 280 -24.28 -14.20 -6.20
N GLY A 281 -24.14 -15.34 -5.54
CA GLY A 281 -24.85 -15.62 -4.28
C GLY A 281 -24.39 -14.72 -3.13
N GLN A 282 -23.09 -14.48 -3.02
CA GLN A 282 -22.53 -13.62 -1.98
C GLN A 282 -22.87 -12.13 -2.22
N SER A 283 -22.82 -11.68 -3.47
CA SER A 283 -23.18 -10.29 -3.80
C SER A 283 -24.65 -9.98 -3.51
N ARG A 284 -25.57 -10.95 -3.72
CA ARG A 284 -26.97 -10.80 -3.30
C ARG A 284 -27.11 -10.57 -1.80
N LYS A 285 -26.38 -11.36 -0.98
CA LYS A 285 -26.38 -11.17 0.49
C LYS A 285 -25.85 -9.79 0.88
N ILE A 286 -24.78 -9.33 0.25
CA ILE A 286 -24.24 -8.00 0.50
C ILE A 286 -25.24 -6.92 0.02
N LYS A 287 -25.91 -7.13 -1.11
CA LYS A 287 -26.97 -6.23 -1.61
C LYS A 287 -28.12 -6.15 -0.62
N ASP A 288 -28.57 -7.25 -0.07
CA ASP A 288 -29.62 -7.26 0.95
C ASP A 288 -29.22 -6.45 2.18
N ILE A 289 -27.94 -6.55 2.61
CA ILE A 289 -27.41 -5.71 3.69
C ILE A 289 -27.40 -4.23 3.27
N PHE A 290 -26.89 -3.93 2.07
CA PHE A 290 -26.78 -2.57 1.55
C PHE A 290 -28.16 -1.93 1.41
N ASP A 291 -29.15 -2.63 0.86
CA ASP A 291 -30.48 -2.08 0.63
C ASP A 291 -31.22 -1.73 1.94
N ARG A 292 -30.94 -2.49 3.01
CA ARG A 292 -31.49 -2.27 4.34
C ARG A 292 -30.84 -1.10 5.10
N LEU A 293 -29.59 -0.75 4.78
CA LEU A 293 -28.92 0.36 5.42
C LEU A 293 -29.59 1.69 5.10
N GLU A 294 -29.91 2.44 6.13
CA GLU A 294 -30.40 3.81 5.97
C GLU A 294 -29.25 4.76 5.66
N VAL A 295 -29.52 5.78 4.83
CA VAL A 295 -28.58 6.86 4.55
C VAL A 295 -28.36 7.66 5.84
N HIS A 296 -27.11 8.13 6.07
CA HIS A 296 -26.71 8.89 7.27
C HIS A 296 -26.74 8.10 8.58
N THR A 297 -26.69 6.77 8.53
CA THR A 297 -26.61 5.95 9.74
C THR A 297 -25.33 6.26 10.54
N VAL A 298 -25.50 6.41 11.85
CA VAL A 298 -24.38 6.61 12.79
C VAL A 298 -24.28 5.43 13.73
N TYR A 299 -23.21 4.65 13.59
CA TYR A 299 -22.91 3.53 14.46
C TYR A 299 -22.25 3.97 15.77
N ASN A 300 -22.56 3.28 16.87
CA ASN A 300 -21.98 3.51 18.18
C ASN A 300 -21.30 2.23 18.68
N PHE A 301 -20.21 2.38 19.41
CA PHE A 301 -19.54 1.22 20.01
C PHE A 301 -20.18 0.88 21.37
N SER A 302 -20.45 -0.39 21.63
CA SER A 302 -20.94 -0.88 22.91
C SER A 302 -19.96 -0.53 24.05
N PRO A 303 -20.41 -0.49 25.31
CA PRO A 303 -19.52 -0.26 26.44
C PRO A 303 -18.35 -1.23 26.49
N ASP A 304 -18.57 -2.51 26.14
CA ASP A 304 -17.55 -3.54 26.12
C ASP A 304 -16.55 -3.32 24.98
N ALA A 305 -17.03 -2.94 23.80
CA ALA A 305 -16.16 -2.58 22.69
C ALA A 305 -15.32 -1.34 23.03
N ASN A 306 -15.88 -0.34 23.67
CA ASN A 306 -15.14 0.85 24.13
C ASN A 306 -14.09 0.51 25.20
N ARG A 307 -14.39 -0.44 26.13
CA ARG A 307 -13.39 -0.96 27.08
C ARG A 307 -12.24 -1.66 26.34
N ARG A 308 -12.55 -2.48 25.33
CA ARG A 308 -11.55 -3.17 24.52
C ARG A 308 -10.69 -2.21 23.70
N ILE A 309 -11.26 -1.12 23.16
CA ILE A 309 -10.52 -0.04 22.49
C ILE A 309 -9.48 0.56 23.45
N ASN A 310 -9.87 0.89 24.68
CA ASN A 310 -8.95 1.45 25.68
C ASN A 310 -7.85 0.45 26.08
N GLN A 311 -8.20 -0.82 26.23
CA GLN A 311 -7.21 -1.87 26.48
C GLN A 311 -6.22 -1.98 25.34
N TYR A 312 -6.68 -2.01 24.10
CA TYR A 312 -5.82 -2.07 22.91
C TYR A 312 -4.87 -0.87 22.83
N LYS A 313 -5.34 0.34 23.15
CA LYS A 313 -4.46 1.52 23.26
C LYS A 313 -3.30 1.32 24.24
N LYS A 314 -3.58 0.71 25.40
CA LYS A 314 -2.52 0.42 26.39
C LYS A 314 -1.52 -0.60 25.84
N GLU A 315 -2.00 -1.64 25.13
CA GLU A 315 -1.15 -2.64 24.45
C GLU A 315 -0.25 -1.98 23.41
N VAL A 316 -0.82 -1.11 22.57
CA VAL A 316 -0.08 -0.33 21.56
C VAL A 316 0.97 0.58 22.20
N ASN A 317 0.59 1.32 23.25
CA ASN A 317 1.52 2.20 23.95
C ASN A 317 2.70 1.42 24.56
N LYS A 318 2.48 0.19 25.02
CA LYS A 318 3.56 -0.68 25.48
C LYS A 318 4.52 -1.03 24.33
N LYS A 319 4.00 -1.43 23.16
CA LYS A 319 4.79 -1.72 21.97
C LYS A 319 5.58 -0.49 21.49
N ILE A 320 4.96 0.69 21.51
CA ILE A 320 5.62 1.94 21.11
C ILE A 320 6.81 2.26 22.03
N ARG A 321 6.69 2.02 23.34
CA ARG A 321 7.81 2.21 24.29
C ARG A 321 9.00 1.31 23.97
N GLU A 322 8.77 0.13 23.41
CA GLU A 322 9.84 -0.79 23.04
C GLU A 322 10.77 -0.20 21.96
N PHE A 323 10.26 0.63 21.04
CA PHE A 323 11.08 1.33 20.05
C PHE A 323 12.11 2.28 20.68
N TYR A 324 11.81 2.85 21.84
CA TYR A 324 12.67 3.82 22.53
C TYR A 324 13.54 3.20 23.65
N LYS A 325 13.47 1.89 23.82
CA LYS A 325 14.17 1.23 24.93
C LYS A 325 15.70 1.39 24.86
N TYR A 326 16.25 1.45 23.64
CA TYR A 326 17.70 1.48 23.42
C TYR A 326 18.20 2.70 22.65
N THR A 327 17.33 3.58 22.20
CA THR A 327 17.67 4.75 21.39
C THR A 327 16.65 5.86 21.52
N ASN A 328 17.15 7.11 21.53
CA ASN A 328 16.30 8.29 21.48
C ASN A 328 15.99 8.74 20.03
N LYS A 329 16.67 8.16 19.02
CA LYS A 329 16.47 8.48 17.62
C LYS A 329 16.15 7.18 16.87
N LEU A 330 14.98 7.12 16.26
CA LEU A 330 14.55 5.99 15.47
C LEU A 330 15.11 6.06 14.05
N SER A 331 15.36 4.90 13.44
CA SER A 331 15.52 4.82 11.99
C SER A 331 14.18 5.18 11.32
N ILE A 332 14.22 5.53 10.03
CA ILE A 332 13.00 5.86 9.27
C ILE A 332 12.02 4.68 9.23
N GLU A 333 12.52 3.46 9.15
CA GLU A 333 11.73 2.24 9.18
C GLU A 333 10.98 2.08 10.51
N ASN A 334 11.71 2.21 11.62
CA ASN A 334 11.13 2.16 12.96
C ASN A 334 10.14 3.31 13.20
N GLU A 335 10.40 4.49 12.65
CA GLU A 335 9.45 5.60 12.71
C GLU A 335 8.15 5.28 11.94
N ILE A 336 8.23 4.70 10.75
CA ILE A 336 7.07 4.27 9.97
C ILE A 336 6.26 3.22 10.74
N LEU A 337 6.92 2.20 11.31
CA LEU A 337 6.25 1.16 12.11
C LEU A 337 5.58 1.74 13.36
N LYS A 338 6.27 2.62 14.06
CA LYS A 338 5.72 3.34 15.22
C LYS A 338 4.47 4.14 14.83
N LEU A 339 4.54 4.95 13.77
CA LEU A 339 3.41 5.74 13.28
C LEU A 339 2.23 4.86 12.86
N ASN A 340 2.49 3.71 12.24
CA ASN A 340 1.45 2.75 11.89
C ASN A 340 0.75 2.20 13.14
N LEU A 341 1.49 1.94 14.23
CA LEU A 341 0.93 1.51 15.51
C LEU A 341 0.17 2.64 16.23
N GLU A 342 0.72 3.85 16.30
CA GLU A 342 0.09 5.00 16.95
C GLU A 342 -1.33 5.27 16.42
N HIS A 343 -1.50 5.14 15.11
CA HIS A 343 -2.78 5.36 14.44
C HIS A 343 -3.60 4.08 14.20
N SER A 344 -3.11 2.92 14.68
CA SER A 344 -3.78 1.63 14.48
C SER A 344 -5.22 1.62 15.03
N THR A 345 -5.43 2.25 16.18
CA THR A 345 -6.75 2.28 16.80
C THR A 345 -7.81 2.91 15.88
N TRP A 346 -7.48 4.00 15.18
CA TRP A 346 -8.38 4.63 14.22
C TRP A 346 -8.69 3.74 13.02
N LYS A 347 -7.68 3.09 12.45
CA LYS A 347 -7.86 2.14 11.34
C LYS A 347 -8.74 0.97 11.76
N ILE A 348 -8.47 0.41 12.93
CA ILE A 348 -9.20 -0.74 13.48
C ILE A 348 -10.65 -0.36 13.78
N ILE A 349 -10.92 0.82 14.34
CA ILE A 349 -12.28 1.31 14.58
C ILE A 349 -13.06 1.41 13.25
N LYS A 350 -12.48 2.04 12.22
CA LYS A 350 -13.12 2.14 10.90
C LYS A 350 -13.38 0.75 10.28
N LEU A 351 -12.42 -0.16 10.39
CA LEU A 351 -12.59 -1.53 9.90
C LEU A 351 -13.62 -2.33 10.71
N ALA A 352 -13.71 -2.10 12.02
CA ALA A 352 -14.71 -2.75 12.88
C ALA A 352 -16.15 -2.35 12.49
N VAL A 353 -16.36 -1.10 12.05
CA VAL A 353 -17.65 -0.66 11.48
C VAL A 353 -17.99 -1.51 10.26
N LEU A 354 -17.05 -1.68 9.33
CA LEU A 354 -17.25 -2.50 8.14
C LEU A 354 -17.60 -3.95 8.49
N TYR A 355 -16.86 -4.57 9.41
CA TYR A 355 -17.14 -5.94 9.85
C TYR A 355 -18.49 -6.07 10.54
N HIS A 356 -18.87 -5.09 11.35
CA HIS A 356 -20.17 -5.09 12.01
C HIS A 356 -21.31 -5.04 10.97
N ILE A 357 -21.22 -4.18 9.97
CA ILE A 357 -22.21 -4.10 8.90
C ILE A 357 -22.37 -5.45 8.18
N LEU A 358 -21.25 -6.13 7.91
CA LEU A 358 -21.25 -7.40 7.19
C LEU A 358 -21.70 -8.61 8.03
N ASP A 359 -21.50 -8.55 9.35
CA ASP A 359 -21.82 -9.64 10.28
C ASP A 359 -23.20 -9.47 10.94
N SER A 360 -23.80 -8.29 10.89
CA SER A 360 -25.05 -8.02 11.58
C SER A 360 -26.22 -8.68 10.84
N GLU A 361 -26.64 -9.83 11.33
CA GLU A 361 -27.93 -10.43 10.96
C GLU A 361 -29.11 -9.60 11.50
N ALA A 362 -28.86 -8.76 12.49
CA ALA A 362 -29.81 -7.85 13.11
C ALA A 362 -29.38 -6.39 12.97
N TYR A 363 -30.30 -5.53 12.66
CA TYR A 363 -30.27 -4.08 12.48
C TYR A 363 -29.78 -3.28 13.70
N SER A 364 -28.63 -3.65 14.26
CA SER A 364 -28.06 -2.93 15.39
C SER A 364 -27.09 -1.86 14.89
N ASP A 365 -27.30 -0.64 15.32
CA ASP A 365 -26.35 0.47 15.19
C ASP A 365 -25.23 0.42 16.24
N ILE A 366 -25.22 -0.65 17.07
CA ILE A 366 -24.26 -0.84 18.17
C ILE A 366 -23.21 -1.88 17.76
N ILE A 367 -21.97 -1.43 17.65
CA ILE A 367 -20.82 -2.26 17.28
C ILE A 367 -20.30 -3.02 18.49
N GLU A 368 -20.31 -4.34 18.37
CA GLU A 368 -19.88 -5.22 19.44
C GLU A 368 -18.35 -5.51 19.39
N VAL A 369 -17.82 -6.00 20.51
CA VAL A 369 -16.39 -6.30 20.70
C VAL A 369 -15.85 -7.30 19.67
N GLY A 370 -16.69 -8.21 19.17
CA GLY A 370 -16.30 -9.20 18.17
C GLY A 370 -15.77 -8.58 16.88
N SER A 371 -16.48 -7.59 16.34
CA SER A 371 -16.07 -6.86 15.13
C SER A 371 -14.76 -6.12 15.33
N PHE A 372 -14.54 -5.52 16.50
CA PHE A 372 -13.29 -4.85 16.83
C PHE A 372 -12.11 -5.84 16.92
N ASN A 373 -12.30 -7.02 17.52
CA ASN A 373 -11.27 -8.05 17.60
C ASN A 373 -10.90 -8.63 16.21
N LYS A 374 -11.88 -8.84 15.32
CA LYS A 374 -11.63 -9.23 13.92
C LYS A 374 -10.76 -8.18 13.21
N ALA A 375 -11.07 -6.90 13.42
CA ALA A 375 -10.30 -5.80 12.84
C ALA A 375 -8.86 -5.73 13.38
N ILE A 376 -8.63 -6.03 14.66
CA ILE A 376 -7.27 -6.18 15.22
C ILE A 376 -6.49 -7.29 14.51
N GLN A 377 -7.11 -8.45 14.30
CA GLN A 377 -6.44 -9.58 13.62
C GLN A 377 -6.00 -9.22 12.22
N PHE A 378 -6.86 -8.54 11.45
CA PHE A 378 -6.49 -8.08 10.11
C PHE A 378 -5.40 -7.01 10.16
N PHE A 379 -5.51 -6.03 11.04
CA PHE A 379 -4.47 -5.01 11.22
C PHE A 379 -3.10 -5.64 11.54
N ASN A 380 -3.04 -6.63 12.41
CA ASN A 380 -1.78 -7.29 12.75
C ASN A 380 -1.16 -7.98 11.52
N LYS A 381 -1.97 -8.63 10.66
CA LYS A 381 -1.47 -9.21 9.40
C LYS A 381 -0.85 -8.15 8.48
N THR A 382 -1.55 -7.03 8.27
CA THR A 382 -1.06 -5.94 7.41
C THR A 382 0.10 -5.15 8.05
N HIS A 383 0.16 -5.07 9.38
CA HIS A 383 1.31 -4.50 10.07
C HIS A 383 2.56 -5.37 9.89
N ASN A 384 2.42 -6.70 9.97
CA ASN A 384 3.51 -7.62 9.68
C ASN A 384 3.98 -7.52 8.21
N CYS A 385 3.05 -7.33 7.26
CA CYS A 385 3.43 -7.06 5.87
C CYS A 385 4.23 -5.76 5.73
N LEU A 386 3.84 -4.71 6.45
CA LEU A 386 4.60 -3.45 6.46
C LEU A 386 5.99 -3.64 7.08
N ASP A 387 6.09 -4.40 8.18
CA ASP A 387 7.38 -4.72 8.81
C ASP A 387 8.29 -5.51 7.86
N LEU A 388 7.75 -6.52 7.18
CA LEU A 388 8.47 -7.27 6.13
C LEU A 388 8.94 -6.35 5.02
N LEU A 389 8.05 -5.49 4.49
CA LEU A 389 8.36 -4.55 3.43
C LEU A 389 9.51 -3.59 3.80
N LEU A 390 9.58 -3.16 5.06
CA LEU A 390 10.61 -2.24 5.54
C LEU A 390 11.91 -2.95 5.89
N LYS A 391 11.85 -4.24 6.25
CA LYS A 391 12.98 -5.11 6.52
C LYS A 391 13.50 -5.80 5.27
N ASP A 392 12.64 -6.00 4.27
CA ASP A 392 13.05 -6.51 2.99
C ASP A 392 13.97 -5.46 2.38
N ARG A 393 15.23 -5.60 2.72
CA ARG A 393 16.27 -4.87 2.05
C ARG A 393 16.14 -5.31 0.60
N SER A 394 15.76 -4.39 -0.29
CA SER A 394 16.08 -4.53 -1.70
C SER A 394 17.44 -5.20 -1.74
N ILE A 395 17.60 -6.28 -2.53
CA ILE A 395 18.89 -6.92 -2.75
C ILE A 395 19.86 -5.77 -2.98
N THR A 396 20.57 -5.37 -1.93
CA THR A 396 21.52 -4.27 -2.01
C THR A 396 22.60 -4.74 -2.98
N ASP A 397 23.34 -3.85 -3.58
CA ASP A 397 24.52 -4.26 -4.35
C ASP A 397 25.47 -5.10 -3.50
N TYR A 398 25.41 -4.95 -2.17
CA TYR A 398 26.12 -5.81 -1.20
C TYR A 398 25.53 -7.22 -1.13
N ASP A 399 24.21 -7.38 -1.17
CA ASP A 399 23.58 -8.70 -1.20
C ASP A 399 23.80 -9.39 -2.56
N LYS A 400 23.82 -8.63 -3.66
CA LYS A 400 24.21 -9.17 -4.98
C LYS A 400 25.65 -9.67 -4.97
N LEU A 401 26.54 -8.88 -4.36
CA LEU A 401 27.94 -9.27 -4.19
C LEU A 401 28.03 -10.52 -3.30
N TYR A 402 27.37 -10.55 -2.15
CA TYR A 402 27.36 -11.70 -1.27
C TYR A 402 26.80 -12.96 -1.95
N ASN A 403 25.68 -12.87 -2.65
CA ASN A 403 25.08 -13.99 -3.37
C ASN A 403 25.99 -14.48 -4.51
N HIS A 404 26.68 -13.57 -5.22
CA HIS A 404 27.64 -13.94 -6.23
C HIS A 404 28.86 -14.65 -5.61
N LEU A 405 29.35 -14.18 -4.47
CA LEU A 405 30.45 -14.84 -3.75
C LEU A 405 30.06 -16.20 -3.18
N ILE A 406 28.83 -16.38 -2.67
CA ILE A 406 28.30 -17.69 -2.25
C ILE A 406 28.26 -18.68 -3.41
N SER A 407 27.85 -18.22 -4.59
CA SER A 407 27.83 -19.06 -5.81
C SER A 407 29.24 -19.43 -6.30
N ASN A 408 30.25 -18.69 -5.87
CA ASN A 408 31.67 -18.88 -6.18
C ASN A 408 32.50 -19.12 -4.91
N ILE A 409 31.93 -19.83 -3.92
CA ILE A 409 32.61 -20.10 -2.65
C ILE A 409 33.97 -20.74 -2.87
N ASN A 410 34.98 -20.32 -2.11
CA ASN A 410 36.36 -20.76 -2.19
C ASN A 410 37.11 -20.37 -3.50
N HIS A 411 36.53 -19.47 -4.29
CA HIS A 411 37.14 -18.93 -5.51
C HIS A 411 37.31 -17.41 -5.42
N TRP A 412 38.39 -16.93 -6.07
CA TRP A 412 38.62 -15.50 -6.20
C TRP A 412 37.77 -14.92 -7.32
N VAL A 413 37.01 -13.88 -7.02
CA VAL A 413 36.20 -13.15 -7.97
C VAL A 413 36.84 -11.80 -8.25
N SER A 414 37.10 -11.50 -9.52
CA SER A 414 37.75 -10.27 -9.92
C SER A 414 36.80 -9.08 -10.01
N LYS A 415 37.32 -7.87 -9.79
CA LYS A 415 36.59 -6.62 -10.02
C LYS A 415 35.96 -6.52 -11.40
N MET A 416 36.66 -7.06 -12.42
CA MET A 416 36.20 -7.02 -13.82
C MET A 416 34.98 -7.92 -14.01
N GLU A 417 34.96 -9.08 -13.38
CA GLU A 417 33.83 -9.99 -13.37
C GLU A 417 32.61 -9.37 -12.68
N LEU A 418 32.81 -8.76 -11.49
CA LEU A 418 31.75 -8.08 -10.75
C LEU A 418 31.14 -6.91 -11.54
N ARG A 419 31.96 -6.19 -12.30
CA ARG A 419 31.49 -5.12 -13.22
C ARG A 419 30.73 -5.67 -14.42
N GLY A 420 31.20 -6.75 -15.00
CA GLY A 420 30.52 -7.42 -16.11
C GLY A 420 29.12 -7.89 -15.76
N GLN A 421 28.86 -8.15 -14.49
CA GLN A 421 27.57 -8.57 -13.96
C GLN A 421 26.75 -7.43 -13.33
N ASN A 422 27.18 -6.17 -13.46
CA ASN A 422 26.55 -4.99 -12.89
C ASN A 422 26.34 -5.07 -11.33
N ILE A 423 27.26 -5.78 -10.66
CA ILE A 423 27.21 -5.93 -9.19
C ILE A 423 27.87 -4.73 -8.49
N VAL A 424 28.87 -4.12 -9.14
CA VAL A 424 29.66 -3.03 -8.55
C VAL A 424 29.51 -1.73 -9.35
N PRO A 425 29.47 -0.57 -8.69
CA PRO A 425 29.32 0.70 -9.37
C PRO A 425 30.53 1.05 -10.27
N ALA A 426 30.26 1.77 -11.35
CA ALA A 426 31.30 2.22 -12.26
C ALA A 426 32.17 3.35 -11.67
N ARG A 427 31.61 4.17 -10.77
CA ARG A 427 32.27 5.30 -10.10
C ARG A 427 32.37 5.02 -8.59
N ASP A 428 33.33 5.66 -7.93
CA ASP A 428 33.55 5.62 -6.49
C ASP A 428 33.73 4.20 -5.91
N PHE A 429 34.28 3.28 -6.74
CA PHE A 429 34.43 1.87 -6.42
C PHE A 429 35.17 1.65 -5.09
N LYS A 430 36.21 2.40 -4.76
CA LYS A 430 37.00 2.15 -3.54
C LYS A 430 36.17 2.37 -2.29
N MET A 431 35.49 3.50 -2.20
CA MET A 431 34.64 3.84 -1.04
C MET A 431 33.48 2.87 -0.91
N TRP A 432 32.82 2.54 -2.04
CA TRP A 432 31.76 1.54 -2.06
C TRP A 432 32.26 0.16 -1.64
N PHE A 433 33.47 -0.24 -2.09
CA PHE A 433 34.02 -1.55 -1.79
C PHE A 433 34.38 -1.70 -0.32
N ASP A 434 34.93 -0.68 0.32
CA ASP A 434 35.25 -0.69 1.74
C ASP A 434 34.00 -0.85 2.60
N ASP A 435 32.89 -0.14 2.25
CA ASP A 435 31.59 -0.29 2.90
C ASP A 435 30.96 -1.66 2.63
N ALA A 436 31.10 -2.17 1.39
CA ALA A 436 30.61 -3.49 1.00
C ALA A 436 31.29 -4.60 1.79
N MET A 437 32.62 -4.53 1.95
CA MET A 437 33.39 -5.53 2.69
C MET A 437 32.97 -5.61 4.15
N LEU A 438 32.72 -4.47 4.81
CA LEU A 438 32.20 -4.45 6.18
C LEU A 438 30.85 -5.17 6.28
N ASN A 439 29.89 -4.80 5.44
CA ASN A 439 28.54 -5.38 5.47
C ASN A 439 28.55 -6.89 5.15
N ILE A 440 29.35 -7.31 4.17
CA ILE A 440 29.44 -8.72 3.77
C ILE A 440 30.18 -9.56 4.83
N SER A 441 31.19 -9.01 5.48
CA SER A 441 31.92 -9.73 6.54
C SER A 441 30.99 -10.08 7.71
N GLU A 442 30.17 -9.13 8.19
CA GLU A 442 29.19 -9.40 9.24
C GLU A 442 28.18 -10.48 8.82
N GLN A 443 27.71 -10.42 7.56
CA GLN A 443 26.77 -11.40 7.04
C GLN A 443 27.39 -12.79 6.86
N ALA A 444 28.64 -12.86 6.41
CA ALA A 444 29.39 -14.10 6.23
C ALA A 444 29.69 -14.77 7.59
N GLU A 445 30.19 -14.02 8.56
CA GLU A 445 30.48 -14.52 9.90
C GLU A 445 29.26 -15.12 10.58
N SER A 446 28.08 -14.47 10.42
CA SER A 446 26.81 -14.99 10.97
C SER A 446 26.43 -16.36 10.42
N LYS A 447 27.00 -16.76 9.26
CA LYS A 447 26.75 -18.04 8.58
C LYS A 447 27.97 -18.98 8.60
N GLY A 448 29.02 -18.64 9.33
CA GLY A 448 30.20 -19.47 9.47
C GLY A 448 31.21 -19.35 8.33
N PHE A 449 31.13 -18.32 7.49
CA PHE A 449 32.05 -18.04 6.39
C PHE A 449 32.98 -16.88 6.72
N ALA A 450 34.07 -16.76 5.99
CA ALA A 450 34.98 -15.63 6.06
C ALA A 450 35.12 -14.97 4.66
N VAL A 451 35.29 -13.64 4.64
CA VAL A 451 35.51 -12.86 3.42
C VAL A 451 36.89 -12.22 3.48
N VAL A 452 37.61 -12.30 2.36
CA VAL A 452 38.92 -11.67 2.21
C VAL A 452 39.02 -10.97 0.88
N SER A 453 39.88 -9.96 0.81
CA SER A 453 40.22 -9.27 -0.44
C SER A 453 41.73 -9.27 -0.64
N ARG A 454 42.19 -9.23 -1.89
CA ARG A 454 43.59 -9.08 -2.22
C ARG A 454 43.79 -8.12 -3.40
N SER A 455 44.95 -7.51 -3.48
CA SER A 455 45.38 -6.72 -4.63
C SER A 455 46.15 -7.58 -5.63
N THR A 456 45.80 -7.47 -6.92
CA THR A 456 46.51 -8.21 -7.97
C THR A 456 47.78 -7.51 -8.46
N GLY A 457 48.06 -6.26 -8.00
CA GLY A 457 49.21 -5.49 -8.44
C GLY A 457 49.14 -4.94 -9.87
N LEU A 458 48.10 -5.24 -10.60
CA LEU A 458 47.88 -4.76 -12.00
C LEU A 458 47.10 -3.45 -11.98
N ARG A 459 47.60 -2.43 -12.72
CA ARG A 459 47.12 -1.03 -12.70
C ARG A 459 45.60 -0.85 -12.93
N ASN A 460 44.89 -1.78 -13.53
CA ASN A 460 43.46 -1.68 -13.83
C ASN A 460 42.60 -2.87 -13.35
N GLN A 461 43.20 -3.90 -12.75
CA GLN A 461 42.45 -5.09 -12.28
C GLN A 461 42.51 -5.25 -10.75
N GLY A 462 43.00 -4.34 -10.12
CA GLY A 462 43.49 -4.06 -8.77
C GLY A 462 42.91 -4.82 -7.58
N MET A 463 41.75 -5.43 -7.61
CA MET A 463 41.19 -6.11 -6.44
C MET A 463 40.43 -7.38 -6.83
N GLU A 464 40.62 -8.41 -6.03
CA GLU A 464 39.84 -9.64 -6.04
C GLU A 464 39.28 -9.89 -4.63
N VAL A 465 38.12 -10.52 -4.54
CA VAL A 465 37.45 -10.87 -3.28
C VAL A 465 37.07 -12.35 -3.29
N ALA A 466 37.15 -13.00 -2.15
CA ALA A 466 36.72 -14.38 -1.99
C ALA A 466 35.93 -14.56 -0.70
N LEU A 467 34.88 -15.36 -0.77
CA LEU A 467 34.17 -15.94 0.36
C LEU A 467 34.66 -17.39 0.53
N PHE A 468 35.01 -17.81 1.72
CA PHE A 468 35.51 -19.16 1.96
C PHE A 468 35.03 -19.71 3.30
N ASP A 469 35.01 -21.04 3.39
CA ASP A 469 34.77 -21.77 4.63
C ASP A 469 36.08 -21.87 5.42
N PRO A 470 36.19 -21.22 6.60
CA PRO A 470 37.41 -21.22 7.41
C PRO A 470 37.73 -22.59 8.03
N SER A 471 36.80 -23.55 8.01
CA SER A 471 37.09 -24.94 8.42
C SER A 471 37.80 -25.74 7.35
N VAL A 472 37.76 -25.31 6.09
CA VAL A 472 38.34 -25.99 4.91
C VAL A 472 39.54 -25.26 4.36
N TYR A 473 39.54 -23.92 4.44
CA TYR A 473 40.59 -23.07 3.90
C TYR A 473 41.08 -22.06 4.91
N ARG A 474 42.38 -21.73 4.81
CA ARG A 474 42.97 -20.58 5.52
C ARG A 474 43.45 -19.54 4.52
N PHE A 475 43.40 -18.28 4.91
CA PHE A 475 43.97 -17.18 4.14
C PHE A 475 45.42 -16.93 4.62
N ASP A 476 46.38 -17.08 3.72
CA ASP A 476 47.79 -16.77 4.01
C ASP A 476 48.13 -15.45 3.27
N SER A 477 48.32 -14.36 4.04
CA SER A 477 48.63 -13.03 3.49
C SER A 477 50.17 -12.85 3.47
N LYS A 478 50.71 -12.52 2.30
CA LYS A 478 52.10 -12.07 2.12
C LYS A 478 52.12 -10.67 1.55
N ILE A 479 52.83 -9.76 2.21
CA ILE A 479 53.07 -8.43 1.68
C ILE A 479 54.35 -8.49 0.84
N VAL A 480 54.23 -8.30 -0.47
CA VAL A 480 55.34 -8.22 -1.41
C VAL A 480 55.22 -6.87 -2.16
N ASP A 481 56.23 -6.04 -2.07
CA ASP A 481 56.34 -4.73 -2.71
C ASP A 481 55.17 -3.78 -2.35
N ASN A 482 54.75 -3.72 -1.08
CA ASN A 482 53.58 -2.97 -0.58
C ASN A 482 52.23 -3.39 -1.19
N VAL A 483 52.16 -4.59 -1.73
CA VAL A 483 50.91 -5.17 -2.27
C VAL A 483 50.61 -6.42 -1.46
N GLU A 484 49.40 -6.50 -0.89
CA GLU A 484 48.93 -7.66 -0.19
C GLU A 484 48.58 -8.78 -1.19
N LYS A 485 49.48 -9.78 -1.31
CA LYS A 485 49.26 -10.98 -2.13
C LYS A 485 48.89 -12.11 -1.18
N GLY A 486 47.61 -12.49 -1.15
CA GLY A 486 47.13 -13.59 -0.33
C GLY A 486 46.66 -14.76 -1.19
N GLN A 487 46.75 -15.95 -0.63
CA GLN A 487 46.25 -17.20 -1.24
C GLN A 487 45.32 -17.92 -0.29
N LEU A 488 44.26 -18.53 -0.80
CA LEU A 488 43.46 -19.50 -0.07
C LEU A 488 44.18 -20.85 -0.11
N ILE A 489 44.59 -21.38 1.04
CA ILE A 489 45.24 -22.65 1.17
C ILE A 489 44.28 -23.63 1.82
N LYS A 490 44.04 -24.77 1.15
CA LYS A 490 43.24 -25.84 1.73
C LYS A 490 43.94 -26.41 2.95
N ILE A 491 43.22 -26.57 4.05
CA ILE A 491 43.72 -27.17 5.28
C ILE A 491 43.79 -28.69 5.06
N ASP A 492 44.99 -29.27 5.01
CA ASP A 492 45.15 -30.71 5.04
C ASP A 492 44.91 -31.25 6.47
N ASN A 493 44.10 -32.27 6.59
CA ASN A 493 43.77 -32.90 7.86
C ASN A 493 45.01 -33.51 8.60
N SER A 494 46.18 -33.47 7.99
CA SER A 494 47.44 -33.85 8.58
C SER A 494 48.07 -32.81 9.52
N ASP A 495 47.59 -31.55 9.48
CA ASP A 495 48.13 -30.43 10.26
C ASP A 495 47.35 -30.12 11.54
N ILE A 496 46.35 -30.93 11.88
CA ILE A 496 45.63 -30.82 13.16
C ILE A 496 46.42 -31.63 14.20
N GLU A 497 47.55 -31.11 14.69
CA GLU A 497 48.08 -31.52 15.98
C GLU A 497 47.08 -31.11 17.07
N VAL A 498 46.45 -32.11 17.64
CA VAL A 498 45.61 -32.01 18.83
C VAL A 498 46.49 -31.57 19.99
N SER A 499 46.56 -30.28 20.27
CA SER A 499 46.96 -29.80 21.58
C SER A 499 45.75 -29.89 22.51
N VAL A 500 45.59 -31.09 23.09
CA VAL A 500 44.84 -31.29 24.32
C VAL A 500 45.68 -30.72 25.45
N ILE A 501 45.31 -29.60 26.01
CA ILE A 501 45.55 -29.27 27.42
C ILE A 501 44.25 -28.61 27.96
#